data_377b43a2043617c9a545479cd55c4126
#
_entry.id   377b43a2043617c9a545479cd55c4126
#
_cell.length_a   1.000
_cell.length_b   1.000
_cell.length_c   1.000
_cell.angle_alpha   90.00
_cell.angle_beta   90.00
_cell.angle_gamma   90.00
#
_symmetry.space_group_name_H-M   'P 1'
#
loop_
_entity.id
_entity.type
_entity.pdbx_description
1 polymer ?
#
loop_
_entity_poly.entity_id
_entity_poly.type
_entity_poly.pdbx_seq_one_letter_code
_entity_poly.pdbx_strand_id
1 'polypeptide(L)'
;MALDAVCLQAAVREIAPQVEGLKIEKIQQPARDQVVLLLRGSRRLLLCASASQPRLNLTEVLRDNPSQAPMFCMLLRKHLAGGRIITLRQEPLERVVTLEIEAINELGEIGRFSLVLEAMNRHSNLILCGGDGRIIDCMRRVDFEMSQQRQVLPGLYYHLPPRQEKRSPLEVEEQEFRTLLESASPEIQTDKWLLDTFTAIAPLWAREMAFRAGGSTDCLLSAAVGRLWLEFDAWRRLVRQGEFLPVVLARDGKPFDFTFAPVLQYENACEIRTEESFSQLLDHFYAQREQADRVRQKGQDLLKTAINARDRLRRKLSMQAQEYEKTRDRDALRISGELITANLYRMERGMARLEAENYYEEGCPRRVIPLDVRLSPQENAAKYFKRYNKAKTAEKMLAQLMAQGREELAYLESVLQEIQQAESEQDFNDIRAELTEGGYIRSHGRKQPGFQRKSEPRHFRTDAGLLVLVGRSNRQNDKLTGKTADRTDWWFHTQKIHGSHVILCTNGVEPDEGSILQAAQLAAYYSQGRDGGKVAVDYTPVKYVKKPAGARPGMVVYTTYRTILAQPDGELAQRLAVK
;
A
#
# COMPACT_ATOMS: atom_id res chain seq x y z
N MET A 1 15.53 -12.49 -3.38
CA MET A 1 16.89 -12.11 -2.94
C MET A 1 17.23 -10.70 -3.38
N ALA A 2 18.16 -10.01 -2.72
CA ALA A 2 18.63 -8.73 -3.23
C ALA A 2 19.71 -8.97 -4.27
N LEU A 3 19.85 -8.04 -5.22
CA LEU A 3 20.95 -8.01 -6.17
C LEU A 3 22.29 -8.05 -5.40
N ASP A 4 23.12 -9.05 -5.65
CA ASP A 4 24.46 -9.12 -5.05
C ASP A 4 25.46 -8.19 -5.77
N ALA A 5 26.65 -8.04 -5.17
CA ALA A 5 27.66 -7.11 -5.71
C ALA A 5 28.20 -7.55 -7.08
N VAL A 6 28.30 -8.85 -7.34
CA VAL A 6 28.83 -9.37 -8.61
C VAL A 6 27.78 -9.30 -9.72
N CYS A 7 26.51 -9.63 -9.43
CA CYS A 7 25.42 -9.41 -10.37
C CYS A 7 25.25 -7.92 -10.72
N LEU A 8 25.45 -7.04 -9.72
CA LEU A 8 25.45 -5.58 -9.96
C LEU A 8 26.64 -5.18 -10.85
N GLN A 9 27.81 -5.75 -10.63
CA GLN A 9 29.00 -5.54 -11.48
C GLN A 9 28.72 -5.95 -12.94
N ALA A 10 28.09 -7.12 -13.12
CA ALA A 10 27.71 -7.60 -14.44
C ALA A 10 26.74 -6.63 -15.15
N ALA A 11 25.71 -6.16 -14.42
CA ALA A 11 24.78 -5.18 -14.95
C ALA A 11 25.48 -3.83 -15.29
N VAL A 12 26.34 -3.33 -14.41
CA VAL A 12 27.08 -2.08 -14.66
C VAL A 12 27.99 -2.20 -15.88
N ARG A 13 28.72 -3.31 -16.02
CA ARG A 13 29.58 -3.56 -17.21
C ARG A 13 28.78 -3.61 -18.52
N GLU A 14 27.57 -4.15 -18.50
CA GLU A 14 26.66 -4.18 -19.65
C GLU A 14 26.14 -2.77 -19.98
N ILE A 15 25.76 -1.99 -18.96
CA ILE A 15 25.05 -0.74 -19.11
C ILE A 15 26.00 0.43 -19.41
N ALA A 16 27.16 0.50 -18.75
CA ALA A 16 28.07 1.63 -18.84
C ALA A 16 28.38 2.05 -20.29
N PRO A 17 28.84 1.15 -21.18
CA PRO A 17 29.13 1.52 -22.57
C PRO A 17 27.90 1.98 -23.36
N GLN A 18 26.71 1.68 -22.88
CA GLN A 18 25.47 2.04 -23.54
C GLN A 18 24.91 3.39 -23.09
N VAL A 19 25.32 3.90 -21.92
CA VAL A 19 24.76 5.14 -21.33
C VAL A 19 25.80 6.26 -21.22
N GLU A 20 27.08 5.96 -21.15
CA GLU A 20 28.14 6.94 -21.09
C GLU A 20 28.14 7.81 -22.35
N GLY A 21 28.34 9.10 -22.19
CA GLY A 21 28.24 10.08 -23.24
C GLY A 21 26.82 10.49 -23.63
N LEU A 22 25.77 9.81 -23.16
CA LEU A 22 24.40 10.15 -23.53
C LEU A 22 23.86 11.33 -22.71
N LYS A 23 23.00 12.11 -23.36
CA LYS A 23 22.27 13.23 -22.73
C LYS A 23 21.02 12.74 -22.01
N ILE A 24 20.76 13.28 -20.82
CA ILE A 24 19.54 13.05 -20.05
C ILE A 24 18.45 13.99 -20.61
N GLU A 25 17.46 13.41 -21.29
CA GLU A 25 16.36 14.18 -21.89
C GLU A 25 15.24 14.45 -20.89
N LYS A 26 14.93 13.46 -20.03
CA LYS A 26 13.84 13.57 -19.06
C LYS A 26 14.13 12.73 -17.83
N ILE A 27 13.67 13.22 -16.68
CA ILE A 27 13.77 12.51 -15.40
C ILE A 27 12.36 12.26 -14.87
N GLN A 28 12.09 11.02 -14.50
CA GLN A 28 10.80 10.55 -13.99
C GLN A 28 11.00 9.85 -12.65
N GLN A 29 10.02 9.94 -11.78
CA GLN A 29 9.99 9.21 -10.51
C GLN A 29 8.62 8.54 -10.39
N PRO A 30 8.43 7.34 -10.98
CA PRO A 30 7.15 6.64 -11.01
C PRO A 30 6.71 6.12 -9.64
N ALA A 31 7.66 5.81 -8.75
CA ALA A 31 7.42 5.39 -7.37
C ALA A 31 8.33 6.15 -6.40
N ARG A 32 8.06 6.05 -5.09
CA ARG A 32 8.82 6.77 -4.06
C ARG A 32 10.31 6.41 -4.05
N ASP A 33 10.64 5.20 -4.49
CA ASP A 33 11.97 4.58 -4.44
C ASP A 33 12.55 4.26 -5.83
N GLN A 34 11.95 4.80 -6.91
CA GLN A 34 12.38 4.55 -8.28
C GLN A 34 12.56 5.85 -9.05
N VAL A 35 13.71 6.00 -9.72
CA VAL A 35 13.97 7.07 -10.68
C VAL A 35 14.29 6.45 -12.03
N VAL A 36 13.72 7.01 -13.10
CA VAL A 36 14.01 6.63 -14.48
C VAL A 36 14.61 7.84 -15.20
N LEU A 37 15.83 7.68 -15.70
CA LEU A 37 16.47 8.64 -16.58
C LEU A 37 16.18 8.24 -18.03
N LEU A 38 15.46 9.10 -18.74
CA LEU A 38 15.24 8.95 -20.17
C LEU A 38 16.45 9.59 -20.88
N LEU A 39 17.19 8.78 -21.60
CA LEU A 39 18.42 9.15 -22.28
C LEU A 39 18.17 9.30 -23.77
N ARG A 40 19.04 10.04 -24.44
CA ARG A 40 19.02 10.18 -25.91
C ARG A 40 19.06 8.80 -26.58
N GLY A 41 18.26 8.61 -27.63
CA GLY A 41 18.09 7.31 -28.28
C GLY A 41 17.09 6.40 -27.62
N SER A 42 16.11 6.96 -26.89
CA SER A 42 14.97 6.25 -26.24
C SER A 42 15.36 5.24 -25.18
N ARG A 43 16.59 5.25 -24.69
CA ARG A 43 17.05 4.39 -23.61
C ARG A 43 16.51 4.90 -22.27
N ARG A 44 16.13 3.97 -21.40
CA ARG A 44 15.61 4.27 -20.06
C ARG A 44 16.46 3.57 -19.02
N LEU A 45 17.17 4.34 -18.21
CA LEU A 45 17.97 3.82 -17.10
C LEU A 45 17.14 3.91 -15.82
N LEU A 46 16.81 2.76 -15.24
CA LEU A 46 16.12 2.64 -13.97
C LEU A 46 17.13 2.58 -12.83
N LEU A 47 16.95 3.47 -11.85
CA LEU A 47 17.61 3.43 -10.54
C LEU A 47 16.55 3.16 -9.48
N CYS A 48 16.60 2.01 -8.84
CA CYS A 48 15.63 1.57 -7.84
C CYS A 48 16.32 1.41 -6.48
N ALA A 49 15.93 2.25 -5.52
CA ALA A 49 16.38 2.20 -4.13
C ALA A 49 15.35 1.56 -3.19
N SER A 50 14.55 0.61 -3.73
CA SER A 50 13.57 -0.14 -2.97
C SER A 50 14.22 -1.02 -1.91
N ALA A 51 13.56 -1.16 -0.75
CA ALA A 51 14.02 -2.04 0.32
C ALA A 51 13.97 -3.54 -0.06
N SER A 52 13.06 -3.93 -0.95
CA SER A 52 12.84 -5.31 -1.37
C SER A 52 13.50 -5.66 -2.71
N GLN A 53 13.74 -4.65 -3.57
CA GLN A 53 14.09 -4.83 -4.97
C GLN A 53 15.10 -3.77 -5.48
N PRO A 54 16.20 -3.50 -4.72
CA PRO A 54 17.16 -2.51 -5.14
C PRO A 54 17.89 -2.97 -6.40
N ARG A 55 17.98 -2.12 -7.43
CA ARG A 55 18.64 -2.46 -8.71
C ARG A 55 18.93 -1.28 -9.59
N LEU A 56 19.80 -1.54 -10.55
CA LEU A 56 20.11 -0.67 -11.68
C LEU A 56 19.99 -1.50 -12.96
N ASN A 57 19.19 -1.06 -13.91
CA ASN A 57 19.11 -1.71 -15.23
C ASN A 57 18.55 -0.77 -16.31
N LEU A 58 18.85 -1.06 -17.57
CA LEU A 58 18.06 -0.52 -18.67
C LEU A 58 16.68 -1.17 -18.65
N THR A 59 15.62 -0.39 -18.84
CA THR A 59 14.25 -0.91 -18.74
C THR A 59 13.41 -0.55 -19.96
N GLU A 60 12.66 -1.53 -20.46
CA GLU A 60 11.65 -1.33 -21.49
C GLU A 60 10.26 -1.14 -20.88
N VAL A 61 10.10 -1.46 -19.59
CA VAL A 61 8.84 -1.37 -18.88
C VAL A 61 8.41 0.09 -18.73
N LEU A 62 7.24 0.40 -19.29
CA LEU A 62 6.60 1.71 -19.09
C LEU A 62 5.94 1.75 -17.71
N ARG A 63 6.21 2.83 -16.99
CA ARG A 63 5.66 3.06 -15.64
C ARG A 63 4.87 4.35 -15.61
N ASP A 64 3.69 4.30 -15.01
CA ASP A 64 2.87 5.50 -14.80
C ASP A 64 3.54 6.44 -13.79
N ASN A 65 3.57 7.72 -14.13
CA ASN A 65 4.08 8.73 -13.22
C ASN A 65 2.94 9.32 -12.38
N PRO A 66 3.23 9.71 -11.14
CA PRO A 66 2.26 10.44 -10.32
C PRO A 66 1.88 11.77 -11.00
N SER A 67 0.65 12.24 -10.77
CA SER A 67 0.14 13.50 -11.32
C SER A 67 0.98 14.72 -10.92
N GLN A 68 1.59 14.65 -9.74
CA GLN A 68 2.53 15.66 -9.24
C GLN A 68 3.89 14.99 -8.98
N ALA A 69 4.94 15.53 -9.59
CA ALA A 69 6.29 15.01 -9.40
C ALA A 69 6.75 15.19 -7.93
N PRO A 70 7.34 14.16 -7.31
CA PRO A 70 7.92 14.27 -5.98
C PRO A 70 9.04 15.33 -5.91
N MET A 71 9.28 15.90 -4.73
CA MET A 71 10.29 16.93 -4.50
C MET A 71 11.69 16.50 -4.98
N PHE A 72 12.09 15.28 -4.68
CA PHE A 72 13.38 14.75 -5.12
C PHE A 72 13.50 14.69 -6.66
N CYS A 73 12.41 14.30 -7.35
CA CYS A 73 12.37 14.33 -8.83
C CYS A 73 12.52 15.76 -9.37
N MET A 74 11.87 16.74 -8.75
CA MET A 74 11.97 18.14 -9.16
C MET A 74 13.42 18.65 -8.97
N LEU A 75 14.06 18.27 -7.88
CA LEU A 75 15.45 18.61 -7.60
C LEU A 75 16.40 17.93 -8.60
N LEU A 76 16.23 16.65 -8.90
CA LEU A 76 17.01 15.99 -9.95
C LEU A 76 16.83 16.68 -11.30
N ARG A 77 15.62 17.11 -11.66
CA ARG A 77 15.36 17.86 -12.91
C ARG A 77 16.09 19.20 -12.92
N LYS A 78 16.10 19.90 -11.80
CA LYS A 78 16.77 21.20 -11.66
C LYS A 78 18.28 21.09 -11.95
N HIS A 79 18.93 20.04 -11.45
CA HIS A 79 20.39 19.90 -11.52
C HIS A 79 20.89 19.06 -12.68
N LEU A 80 20.11 18.07 -13.13
CA LEU A 80 20.59 17.03 -14.07
C LEU A 80 19.89 17.05 -15.43
N ALA A 81 18.76 17.75 -15.60
CA ALA A 81 18.05 17.77 -16.88
C ALA A 81 18.91 18.45 -17.97
N GLY A 82 19.02 17.77 -19.10
CA GLY A 82 19.89 18.23 -20.20
C GLY A 82 21.38 17.90 -20.02
N GLY A 83 21.77 17.37 -18.87
CA GLY A 83 23.15 16.95 -18.58
C GLY A 83 23.55 15.70 -19.34
N ARG A 84 24.85 15.39 -19.33
CA ARG A 84 25.47 14.24 -19.97
C ARG A 84 26.07 13.31 -18.93
N ILE A 85 25.81 12.02 -19.03
CA ILE A 85 26.47 10.99 -18.21
C ILE A 85 27.92 10.87 -18.71
N ILE A 86 28.86 11.06 -17.80
CA ILE A 86 30.31 10.96 -18.11
C ILE A 86 30.80 9.55 -17.84
N THR A 87 30.49 9.02 -16.64
CA THR A 87 30.85 7.65 -16.27
C THR A 87 29.76 7.01 -15.45
N LEU A 88 29.67 5.68 -15.56
CA LEU A 88 28.88 4.82 -14.69
C LEU A 88 29.81 3.79 -14.08
N ARG A 89 30.05 3.87 -12.77
CA ARG A 89 30.99 2.99 -12.08
C ARG A 89 30.38 2.41 -10.79
N GLN A 90 30.81 1.21 -10.47
CA GLN A 90 30.53 0.57 -9.18
C GLN A 90 31.77 0.62 -8.30
N GLU A 91 31.58 0.86 -7.01
CA GLU A 91 32.65 0.63 -6.03
C GLU A 91 33.04 -0.87 -6.01
N PRO A 92 34.34 -1.21 -6.04
CA PRO A 92 34.79 -2.59 -6.14
C PRO A 92 34.16 -3.51 -5.10
N LEU A 93 33.45 -4.55 -5.56
CA LEU A 93 32.75 -5.53 -4.76
C LEU A 93 31.71 -4.97 -3.76
N GLU A 94 31.31 -3.72 -3.91
CA GLU A 94 30.29 -3.08 -3.10
C GLU A 94 28.98 -2.89 -3.90
N ARG A 95 27.86 -2.76 -3.20
CA ARG A 95 26.57 -2.49 -3.84
C ARG A 95 26.29 -0.99 -3.94
N VAL A 96 27.29 -0.25 -4.36
CA VAL A 96 27.25 1.20 -4.55
C VAL A 96 27.63 1.51 -6.00
N VAL A 97 26.77 2.25 -6.69
CA VAL A 97 26.98 2.67 -8.07
C VAL A 97 26.90 4.18 -8.15
N THR A 98 27.87 4.80 -8.82
CA THR A 98 27.95 6.24 -9.03
C THR A 98 27.82 6.57 -10.51
N LEU A 99 26.89 7.46 -10.85
CA LEU A 99 26.81 8.13 -12.14
C LEU A 99 27.41 9.51 -12.00
N GLU A 100 28.52 9.77 -12.71
CA GLU A 100 29.07 11.12 -12.87
C GLU A 100 28.38 11.83 -14.02
N ILE A 101 27.86 13.02 -13.76
CA ILE A 101 27.05 13.78 -14.73
C ILE A 101 27.58 15.19 -14.82
N GLU A 102 27.81 15.66 -16.05
CA GLU A 102 28.04 17.07 -16.31
C GLU A 102 26.73 17.72 -16.77
N ALA A 103 26.35 18.81 -16.13
CA ALA A 103 25.16 19.57 -16.46
C ALA A 103 25.41 21.07 -16.35
N ILE A 104 24.67 21.85 -17.12
CA ILE A 104 24.75 23.32 -17.08
C ILE A 104 23.85 23.81 -15.94
N ASN A 105 24.40 24.60 -15.04
CA ASN A 105 23.65 25.20 -13.94
C ASN A 105 22.82 26.41 -14.43
N GLU A 106 22.04 27.02 -13.54
CA GLU A 106 21.17 28.18 -13.84
C GLU A 106 21.98 29.42 -14.29
N LEU A 107 23.27 29.47 -14.01
CA LEU A 107 24.19 30.57 -14.41
C LEU A 107 24.87 30.31 -15.74
N GLY A 108 24.61 29.18 -16.39
CA GLY A 108 25.24 28.78 -17.65
C GLY A 108 26.61 28.13 -17.49
N GLU A 109 27.06 27.81 -16.29
CA GLU A 109 28.33 27.16 -16.02
C GLU A 109 28.18 25.64 -15.99
N ILE A 110 29.23 24.93 -16.43
CA ILE A 110 29.27 23.47 -16.38
C ILE A 110 29.57 23.04 -14.96
N GLY A 111 28.58 22.38 -14.34
CA GLY A 111 28.71 21.75 -13.04
C GLY A 111 28.86 20.24 -13.14
N ARG A 112 29.62 19.66 -12.22
CA ARG A 112 29.71 18.19 -12.06
C ARG A 112 28.83 17.75 -10.91
N PHE A 113 28.14 16.64 -11.10
CA PHE A 113 27.25 16.04 -10.12
C PHE A 113 27.47 14.53 -10.09
N SER A 114 27.32 13.95 -8.89
CA SER A 114 27.36 12.50 -8.71
C SER A 114 25.99 12.04 -8.22
N LEU A 115 25.36 11.14 -8.99
CA LEU A 115 24.13 10.47 -8.56
C LEU A 115 24.49 9.06 -8.09
N VAL A 116 24.42 8.83 -6.77
CA VAL A 116 24.88 7.61 -6.11
C VAL A 116 23.68 6.74 -5.76
N LEU A 117 23.67 5.51 -6.26
CA LEU A 117 22.72 4.45 -5.87
C LEU A 117 23.40 3.49 -4.89
N GLU A 118 22.87 3.39 -3.68
CA GLU A 118 23.20 2.37 -2.69
C GLU A 118 22.13 1.28 -2.73
N ALA A 119 22.47 0.07 -3.18
CA ALA A 119 21.54 -1.04 -3.36
C ALA A 119 21.60 -2.03 -2.16
N MET A 120 21.22 -1.57 -0.96
CA MET A 120 21.45 -2.26 0.31
C MET A 120 20.17 -2.63 1.05
N ASN A 121 19.20 -3.23 0.37
CA ASN A 121 17.90 -3.63 0.93
C ASN A 121 17.22 -2.46 1.68
N ARG A 122 16.89 -2.66 2.97
CA ARG A 122 16.26 -1.62 3.80
C ARG A 122 17.07 -0.33 3.94
N HIS A 123 18.36 -0.38 3.67
CA HIS A 123 19.27 0.79 3.70
C HIS A 123 19.53 1.37 2.31
N SER A 124 18.84 0.88 1.28
CA SER A 124 18.98 1.42 -0.07
C SER A 124 18.62 2.90 -0.13
N ASN A 125 19.38 3.65 -0.92
CA ASN A 125 19.20 5.10 -1.09
C ASN A 125 19.62 5.55 -2.49
N LEU A 126 19.11 6.69 -2.92
CA LEU A 126 19.58 7.41 -4.09
C LEU A 126 19.94 8.83 -3.65
N ILE A 127 21.18 9.23 -3.86
CA ILE A 127 21.77 10.41 -3.29
C ILE A 127 22.35 11.28 -4.41
N LEU A 128 21.98 12.56 -4.45
CA LEU A 128 22.58 13.54 -5.35
C LEU A 128 23.63 14.34 -4.62
N CYS A 129 24.85 14.34 -5.15
CA CYS A 129 25.97 15.12 -4.64
C CYS A 129 26.42 16.16 -5.67
N GLY A 130 26.89 17.30 -5.16
CA GLY A 130 27.57 18.31 -5.95
C GLY A 130 29.03 17.92 -6.29
N GLY A 131 29.67 18.69 -7.15
CA GLY A 131 31.07 18.48 -7.53
C GLY A 131 32.08 18.65 -6.39
N ASP A 132 31.66 19.27 -5.29
CA ASP A 132 32.41 19.39 -4.03
C ASP A 132 32.25 18.18 -3.10
N GLY A 133 31.47 17.17 -3.49
CA GLY A 133 31.18 15.98 -2.71
C GLY A 133 30.12 16.16 -1.63
N ARG A 134 29.46 17.32 -1.53
CA ARG A 134 28.37 17.56 -0.60
C ARG A 134 27.04 17.00 -1.13
N ILE A 135 26.28 16.42 -0.24
CA ILE A 135 24.94 15.92 -0.52
C ILE A 135 24.02 17.13 -0.77
N ILE A 136 23.46 17.21 -1.98
CA ILE A 136 22.43 18.19 -2.32
C ILE A 136 21.08 17.75 -1.76
N ASP A 137 20.69 16.50 -2.01
CA ASP A 137 19.55 15.84 -1.37
C ASP A 137 19.63 14.33 -1.60
N CYS A 138 18.74 13.59 -0.94
CA CYS A 138 18.67 12.14 -1.04
C CYS A 138 17.21 11.67 -0.96
N MET A 139 16.95 10.50 -1.51
CA MET A 139 15.62 9.90 -1.50
C MET A 139 15.16 9.52 -0.08
N ARG A 140 16.11 9.05 0.75
CA ARG A 140 15.90 8.74 2.17
C ARG A 140 16.93 9.50 3.02
N ARG A 141 16.45 10.40 3.84
CA ARG A 141 17.29 11.10 4.82
C ARG A 141 17.54 10.20 6.01
N VAL A 142 18.80 10.08 6.41
CA VAL A 142 19.25 9.30 7.56
C VAL A 142 19.90 10.27 8.54
N ASP A 143 19.25 10.52 9.65
CA ASP A 143 19.71 11.37 10.73
C ASP A 143 20.44 10.57 11.83
N PHE A 144 20.86 11.25 12.87
CA PHE A 144 21.56 10.66 14.00
C PHE A 144 20.70 9.66 14.79
N GLU A 145 19.38 9.87 14.84
CA GLU A 145 18.45 8.95 15.53
C GLU A 145 18.33 7.63 14.77
N MET A 146 18.39 7.68 13.43
CA MET A 146 18.30 6.50 12.56
C MET A 146 19.62 5.74 12.45
N SER A 147 20.77 6.45 12.50
CA SER A 147 22.11 5.83 12.43
C SER A 147 23.14 6.71 13.11
N GLN A 148 23.78 6.16 14.13
CA GLN A 148 24.91 6.81 14.81
C GLN A 148 26.21 6.73 14.01
N GLN A 149 26.34 5.72 13.14
CA GLN A 149 27.57 5.45 12.38
C GLN A 149 27.69 6.34 11.13
N ARG A 150 26.57 6.60 10.44
CA ARG A 150 26.57 7.34 9.19
C ARG A 150 25.26 8.08 8.98
N GLN A 151 25.37 9.37 8.76
CA GLN A 151 24.24 10.25 8.44
C GLN A 151 24.24 10.57 6.94
N VAL A 152 23.04 10.69 6.35
CA VAL A 152 22.85 11.06 4.95
C VAL A 152 21.81 12.19 4.92
N LEU A 153 22.32 13.42 4.97
CA LEU A 153 21.50 14.63 5.04
C LEU A 153 22.05 15.69 4.07
N PRO A 154 21.18 16.55 3.51
CA PRO A 154 21.61 17.68 2.70
C PRO A 154 22.64 18.55 3.41
N GLY A 155 23.69 18.97 2.70
CA GLY A 155 24.79 19.80 3.20
C GLY A 155 25.96 19.04 3.82
N LEU A 156 25.80 17.76 4.20
CA LEU A 156 26.90 16.93 4.66
C LEU A 156 27.72 16.39 3.47
N TYR A 157 28.97 16.03 3.71
CA TYR A 157 29.77 15.30 2.73
C TYR A 157 29.30 13.86 2.59
N TYR A 158 29.28 13.36 1.36
CA TYR A 158 28.99 11.96 1.10
C TYR A 158 30.17 11.09 1.53
N HIS A 159 29.91 10.07 2.31
CA HIS A 159 30.83 9.01 2.66
C HIS A 159 30.27 7.67 2.24
N LEU A 160 31.13 6.75 1.80
CA LEU A 160 30.71 5.37 1.51
C LEU A 160 30.12 4.70 2.76
N PRO A 161 29.20 3.75 2.57
CA PRO A 161 28.73 2.91 3.68
C PRO A 161 29.90 2.23 4.41
N PRO A 162 29.78 1.98 5.72
CA PRO A 162 30.82 1.28 6.48
C PRO A 162 31.11 -0.10 5.85
N ARG A 163 32.38 -0.37 5.60
CA ARG A 163 32.82 -1.69 5.13
C ARG A 163 32.69 -2.71 6.25
N GLN A 164 32.39 -3.94 5.87
CA GLN A 164 32.45 -5.07 6.80
C GLN A 164 33.92 -5.40 7.09
N GLU A 165 34.22 -5.82 8.32
CA GLU A 165 35.55 -6.30 8.70
C GLU A 165 35.80 -7.71 8.16
N LYS A 166 35.74 -7.85 6.83
CA LYS A 166 35.97 -9.08 6.10
C LYS A 166 37.02 -8.87 5.03
N ARG A 167 37.65 -9.95 4.60
CA ARG A 167 38.70 -9.88 3.58
C ARG A 167 38.10 -9.73 2.17
N SER A 168 38.85 -9.03 1.32
CA SER A 168 38.51 -8.99 -0.11
C SER A 168 38.85 -10.33 -0.76
N PRO A 169 37.89 -11.06 -1.35
CA PRO A 169 38.17 -12.35 -1.97
C PRO A 169 39.10 -12.23 -3.18
N LEU A 170 39.18 -11.05 -3.81
CA LEU A 170 40.06 -10.82 -4.97
C LEU A 170 41.53 -10.58 -4.60
N GLU A 171 41.81 -10.18 -3.35
CA GLU A 171 43.16 -9.83 -2.91
C GLU A 171 43.87 -10.99 -2.18
N VAL A 172 43.12 -11.97 -1.66
CA VAL A 172 43.66 -13.10 -0.92
C VAL A 172 44.42 -14.06 -1.83
N GLU A 173 45.66 -14.38 -1.48
CA GLU A 173 46.47 -15.39 -2.17
C GLU A 173 46.28 -16.79 -1.58
N GLU A 174 46.68 -17.83 -2.32
CA GLU A 174 46.44 -19.23 -1.92
C GLU A 174 47.00 -19.56 -0.53
N GLN A 175 48.21 -19.10 -0.22
CA GLN A 175 48.85 -19.39 1.04
C GLN A 175 48.10 -18.77 2.22
N GLU A 176 47.62 -17.54 2.07
CA GLU A 176 46.77 -16.86 3.05
C GLU A 176 45.44 -17.57 3.21
N PHE A 177 44.80 -17.99 2.11
CA PHE A 177 43.54 -18.73 2.15
C PHE A 177 43.71 -20.07 2.92
N ARG A 178 44.79 -20.79 2.68
CA ARG A 178 45.11 -22.03 3.40
C ARG A 178 45.33 -21.80 4.90
N THR A 179 46.04 -20.75 5.29
CA THR A 179 46.23 -20.37 6.68
C THR A 179 44.89 -20.02 7.37
N LEU A 180 43.98 -19.32 6.66
CA LEU A 180 42.63 -19.05 7.16
C LEU A 180 41.81 -20.34 7.35
N LEU A 181 41.92 -21.30 6.42
CA LEU A 181 41.28 -22.59 6.54
C LEU A 181 41.82 -23.41 7.75
N GLU A 182 43.13 -23.43 7.94
CA GLU A 182 43.77 -24.15 9.05
C GLU A 182 43.40 -23.57 10.43
N SER A 183 43.13 -22.25 10.47
CA SER A 183 42.71 -21.55 11.70
C SER A 183 41.22 -21.72 12.02
N ALA A 184 40.41 -22.18 11.06
CA ALA A 184 38.98 -22.34 11.21
C ALA A 184 38.62 -23.70 11.88
N SER A 185 37.45 -23.72 12.56
CA SER A 185 36.92 -24.97 13.07
C SER A 185 36.54 -25.92 11.93
N PRO A 186 36.99 -27.17 11.91
CA PRO A 186 36.65 -28.13 10.85
C PRO A 186 35.15 -28.50 10.82
N GLU A 187 34.43 -28.25 11.90
CA GLU A 187 33.00 -28.52 12.06
C GLU A 187 32.08 -27.39 11.60
N ILE A 188 32.66 -26.26 11.20
CA ILE A 188 31.85 -25.15 10.66
C ILE A 188 31.32 -25.51 9.26
N GLN A 189 30.11 -25.05 8.89
CA GLN A 189 29.62 -25.20 7.53
C GLN A 189 30.44 -24.34 6.57
N THR A 190 30.80 -24.92 5.43
CA THR A 190 31.69 -24.30 4.43
C THR A 190 31.11 -22.99 3.90
N ASP A 191 29.81 -22.95 3.61
CA ASP A 191 29.13 -21.75 3.13
C ASP A 191 29.15 -20.64 4.18
N LYS A 192 28.94 -20.93 5.46
CA LYS A 192 29.02 -19.96 6.55
C LYS A 192 30.43 -19.40 6.71
N TRP A 193 31.43 -20.28 6.69
CA TRP A 193 32.83 -19.85 6.77
C TRP A 193 33.18 -18.87 5.63
N LEU A 194 32.78 -19.18 4.39
CA LEU A 194 33.00 -18.31 3.25
C LEU A 194 32.30 -16.94 3.43
N LEU A 195 31.04 -16.97 3.89
CA LEU A 195 30.27 -15.74 4.12
C LEU A 195 30.83 -14.89 5.25
N ASP A 196 31.37 -15.50 6.30
CA ASP A 196 31.89 -14.77 7.46
C ASP A 196 33.30 -14.24 7.22
N THR A 197 34.09 -14.90 6.39
CA THR A 197 35.48 -14.54 6.10
C THR A 197 35.61 -13.51 5.00
N PHE A 198 34.79 -13.60 3.93
CA PHE A 198 34.97 -12.81 2.72
C PHE A 198 33.81 -11.86 2.45
N THR A 199 34.14 -10.67 1.93
CA THR A 199 33.12 -9.72 1.41
C THR A 199 32.58 -10.18 0.06
N ALA A 200 31.45 -9.64 -0.37
CA ALA A 200 30.86 -9.78 -1.69
C ALA A 200 30.49 -11.20 -2.16
N ILE A 201 30.81 -12.24 -1.40
CA ILE A 201 30.32 -13.59 -1.68
C ILE A 201 28.84 -13.65 -1.27
N ALA A 202 27.98 -13.92 -2.24
CA ALA A 202 26.55 -14.10 -1.99
C ALA A 202 26.26 -15.51 -1.43
N PRO A 203 25.19 -15.68 -0.64
CA PRO A 203 24.82 -16.99 -0.09
C PRO A 203 24.64 -18.09 -1.16
N LEU A 204 24.17 -17.72 -2.35
CA LEU A 204 24.04 -18.65 -3.47
C LEU A 204 25.41 -19.19 -3.87
N TRP A 205 26.41 -18.33 -4.02
CA TRP A 205 27.75 -18.71 -4.44
C TRP A 205 28.56 -19.36 -3.33
N ALA A 206 28.34 -19.00 -2.07
CA ALA A 206 28.95 -19.71 -0.94
C ALA A 206 28.50 -21.18 -0.91
N ARG A 207 27.21 -21.44 -1.09
CA ARG A 207 26.66 -22.79 -1.21
C ARG A 207 27.11 -23.52 -2.47
N GLU A 208 27.23 -22.81 -3.59
CA GLU A 208 27.73 -23.40 -4.83
C GLU A 208 29.18 -23.88 -4.69
N MET A 209 30.06 -23.08 -4.08
CA MET A 209 31.43 -23.47 -3.80
C MET A 209 31.50 -24.64 -2.78
N ALA A 210 30.66 -24.62 -1.75
CA ALA A 210 30.55 -25.74 -0.81
C ALA A 210 30.11 -27.03 -1.51
N PHE A 211 29.08 -26.95 -2.36
CA PHE A 211 28.59 -28.09 -3.14
C PHE A 211 29.66 -28.65 -4.09
N ARG A 212 30.37 -27.81 -4.83
CA ARG A 212 31.42 -28.23 -5.76
C ARG A 212 32.63 -28.81 -5.04
N ALA A 213 32.98 -28.31 -3.86
CA ALA A 213 34.11 -28.76 -3.10
C ALA A 213 33.84 -30.00 -2.26
N GLY A 214 32.67 -30.09 -1.62
CA GLY A 214 32.33 -31.12 -0.64
C GLY A 214 31.11 -31.98 -0.99
N GLY A 215 30.48 -31.79 -2.15
CA GLY A 215 29.34 -32.60 -2.64
C GLY A 215 27.97 -32.25 -2.03
N SER A 216 27.89 -31.30 -1.09
CA SER A 216 26.64 -30.82 -0.49
C SER A 216 26.74 -29.35 -0.18
N THR A 217 25.59 -28.62 -0.24
CA THR A 217 25.50 -27.18 0.04
C THR A 217 25.77 -26.83 1.51
N ASP A 218 25.56 -27.79 2.40
CA ASP A 218 25.70 -27.69 3.86
C ASP A 218 26.86 -28.54 4.42
N CYS A 219 27.80 -28.91 3.53
CA CYS A 219 28.96 -29.70 3.95
C CYS A 219 29.84 -28.98 4.98
N LEU A 220 30.43 -29.74 5.88
CA LEU A 220 31.41 -29.23 6.84
C LEU A 220 32.71 -28.84 6.14
N LEU A 221 33.43 -27.88 6.71
CA LEU A 221 34.70 -27.39 6.17
C LEU A 221 35.72 -28.52 6.00
N SER A 222 35.76 -29.49 6.92
CA SER A 222 36.60 -30.68 6.85
C SER A 222 36.41 -31.49 5.57
N ALA A 223 35.20 -31.56 5.02
CA ALA A 223 34.89 -32.28 3.78
C ALA A 223 35.30 -31.50 2.52
N ALA A 224 35.33 -30.18 2.60
CA ALA A 224 35.59 -29.30 1.46
C ALA A 224 37.06 -28.85 1.32
N VAL A 225 37.86 -28.92 2.38
CA VAL A 225 39.25 -28.39 2.50
C VAL A 225 40.10 -28.72 1.27
N GLY A 226 40.06 -29.95 0.76
CA GLY A 226 40.95 -30.40 -0.32
C GLY A 226 40.69 -29.72 -1.67
N ARG A 227 39.46 -29.23 -1.92
CA ARG A 227 39.04 -28.65 -3.22
C ARG A 227 38.56 -27.22 -3.11
N LEU A 228 38.34 -26.70 -1.91
CA LEU A 228 37.69 -25.38 -1.72
C LEU A 228 38.50 -24.24 -2.35
N TRP A 229 39.81 -24.26 -2.29
CA TRP A 229 40.64 -23.26 -2.96
C TRP A 229 40.43 -23.26 -4.47
N LEU A 230 40.35 -24.43 -5.09
CA LEU A 230 40.14 -24.55 -6.53
C LEU A 230 38.82 -23.87 -6.97
N GLU A 231 37.75 -24.13 -6.25
CA GLU A 231 36.43 -23.56 -6.54
C GLU A 231 36.35 -22.05 -6.21
N PHE A 232 37.02 -21.65 -5.12
CA PHE A 232 37.15 -20.23 -4.75
C PHE A 232 37.97 -19.46 -5.80
N ASP A 233 39.08 -19.99 -6.26
CA ASP A 233 39.91 -19.34 -7.29
C ASP A 233 39.23 -19.35 -8.65
N ALA A 234 38.47 -20.37 -8.99
CA ALA A 234 37.63 -20.37 -10.21
C ALA A 234 36.60 -19.26 -10.15
N TRP A 235 35.91 -19.02 -9.03
CA TRP A 235 35.01 -17.91 -8.83
C TRP A 235 35.73 -16.55 -8.92
N ARG A 236 36.92 -16.40 -8.31
CA ARG A 236 37.75 -15.19 -8.39
C ARG A 236 38.11 -14.85 -9.84
N ARG A 237 38.55 -15.85 -10.62
CA ARG A 237 38.89 -15.69 -12.04
C ARG A 237 37.68 -15.23 -12.83
N LEU A 238 36.53 -15.86 -12.65
CA LEU A 238 35.27 -15.47 -13.29
C LEU A 238 34.92 -14.01 -13.00
N VAL A 239 35.02 -13.56 -11.74
CA VAL A 239 34.73 -12.18 -11.35
C VAL A 239 35.75 -11.19 -11.92
N ARG A 240 37.03 -11.53 -11.94
CA ARG A 240 38.11 -10.68 -12.52
C ARG A 240 37.97 -10.53 -14.04
N GLN A 241 37.73 -11.63 -14.75
CA GLN A 241 37.56 -11.66 -16.19
C GLN A 241 36.27 -10.94 -16.63
N GLY A 242 35.22 -11.11 -15.80
CA GLY A 242 33.91 -10.49 -16.05
C GLY A 242 33.16 -11.13 -17.21
N GLU A 243 33.40 -12.42 -17.46
CA GLU A 243 32.65 -13.24 -18.41
C GLU A 243 31.35 -13.70 -17.78
N PHE A 244 30.42 -12.77 -17.60
CA PHE A 244 29.17 -12.99 -16.94
C PHE A 244 28.07 -13.44 -17.89
N LEU A 245 27.22 -14.37 -17.41
CA LEU A 245 26.01 -14.83 -18.10
C LEU A 245 24.80 -14.54 -17.22
N PRO A 246 23.75 -13.90 -17.77
CA PRO A 246 22.52 -13.64 -17.04
C PRO A 246 21.69 -14.92 -16.90
N VAL A 247 21.74 -15.54 -15.74
CA VAL A 247 21.10 -16.82 -15.44
C VAL A 247 19.94 -16.62 -14.49
N VAL A 248 18.75 -17.12 -14.87
CA VAL A 248 17.55 -17.17 -14.03
C VAL A 248 17.35 -18.60 -13.53
N LEU A 249 17.09 -18.75 -12.26
CA LEU A 249 16.72 -20.00 -11.59
C LEU A 249 15.21 -20.02 -11.38
N ALA A 250 14.52 -21.00 -11.97
CA ALA A 250 13.07 -21.13 -11.89
C ALA A 250 12.66 -22.51 -11.31
N ARG A 251 11.56 -22.53 -10.57
CA ARG A 251 10.92 -23.75 -10.07
C ARG A 251 9.44 -23.69 -10.44
N ASP A 252 8.94 -24.75 -11.03
CA ASP A 252 7.55 -24.81 -11.53
C ASP A 252 7.20 -23.62 -12.44
N GLY A 253 8.15 -23.23 -13.31
CA GLY A 253 8.01 -22.12 -14.24
C GLY A 253 8.11 -20.72 -13.58
N LYS A 254 8.27 -20.62 -12.25
CA LYS A 254 8.35 -19.34 -11.52
C LYS A 254 9.79 -19.02 -11.14
N PRO A 255 10.32 -17.84 -11.53
CA PRO A 255 11.65 -17.39 -11.12
C PRO A 255 11.73 -17.22 -9.60
N PHE A 256 12.71 -17.86 -8.94
CA PHE A 256 12.93 -17.70 -7.51
C PHE A 256 14.25 -17.00 -7.19
N ASP A 257 15.27 -17.12 -8.05
CA ASP A 257 16.56 -16.47 -7.92
C ASP A 257 17.23 -16.21 -9.27
N PHE A 258 18.33 -15.49 -9.28
CA PHE A 258 19.16 -15.24 -10.46
C PHE A 258 20.64 -15.13 -10.06
N THR A 259 21.51 -15.30 -11.05
CA THR A 259 22.97 -15.27 -10.83
C THR A 259 23.70 -14.86 -12.14
N PHE A 260 25.01 -14.69 -12.03
CA PHE A 260 25.89 -14.24 -13.11
C PHE A 260 26.64 -15.36 -13.83
N ALA A 261 26.41 -16.61 -13.45
CA ALA A 261 26.94 -17.80 -14.12
C ALA A 261 26.11 -19.05 -13.73
N PRO A 262 26.19 -20.15 -14.51
CA PRO A 262 25.49 -21.39 -14.20
C PRO A 262 25.94 -21.99 -12.87
N VAL A 263 25.00 -22.54 -12.11
CA VAL A 263 25.19 -23.19 -10.81
C VAL A 263 24.77 -24.65 -10.88
N LEU A 264 25.43 -25.51 -10.11
CA LEU A 264 25.22 -26.97 -10.08
C LEU A 264 24.46 -27.44 -8.84
N GLN A 265 24.46 -26.66 -7.76
CA GLN A 265 23.90 -27.04 -6.44
C GLN A 265 22.42 -27.46 -6.45
N TYR A 266 21.68 -27.12 -7.47
CA TYR A 266 20.26 -27.47 -7.60
C TYR A 266 20.03 -28.73 -8.44
N GLU A 267 21.07 -29.24 -9.13
CA GLU A 267 20.98 -30.40 -10.02
C GLU A 267 19.74 -30.33 -10.94
N ASN A 268 18.81 -31.29 -10.82
CA ASN A 268 17.57 -31.32 -11.59
C ASN A 268 16.38 -30.66 -10.86
N ALA A 269 16.61 -30.04 -9.68
CA ALA A 269 15.54 -29.48 -8.85
C ALA A 269 15.08 -28.09 -9.29
N CYS A 270 15.75 -27.47 -10.28
CA CYS A 270 15.31 -26.21 -10.88
C CYS A 270 15.65 -26.14 -12.37
N GLU A 271 14.88 -25.32 -13.07
CA GLU A 271 15.18 -24.93 -14.44
C GLU A 271 16.21 -23.80 -14.43
N ILE A 272 17.25 -23.94 -15.21
CA ILE A 272 18.28 -22.91 -15.44
C ILE A 272 18.03 -22.30 -16.82
N ARG A 273 17.71 -21.01 -16.87
CA ARG A 273 17.49 -20.28 -18.12
C ARG A 273 18.48 -19.13 -18.23
N THR A 274 18.96 -18.86 -19.43
CA THR A 274 19.76 -17.67 -19.73
C THR A 274 18.90 -16.62 -20.40
N GLU A 275 19.05 -15.38 -20.01
CA GLU A 275 18.46 -14.22 -20.67
C GLU A 275 19.48 -13.58 -21.64
N GLU A 276 19.02 -12.68 -22.52
CA GLU A 276 19.90 -12.01 -23.46
C GLU A 276 20.80 -10.96 -22.81
N SER A 277 20.34 -10.39 -21.68
CA SER A 277 21.05 -9.35 -20.95
C SER A 277 20.66 -9.34 -19.46
N PHE A 278 21.53 -8.75 -18.62
CA PHE A 278 21.20 -8.51 -17.20
C PHE A 278 20.05 -7.53 -17.05
N SER A 279 19.92 -6.57 -17.95
CA SER A 279 18.80 -5.63 -17.95
C SER A 279 17.45 -6.32 -18.17
N GLN A 280 17.36 -7.23 -19.14
CA GLN A 280 16.15 -8.03 -19.37
C GLN A 280 15.89 -8.99 -18.22
N LEU A 281 16.90 -9.68 -17.71
CA LEU A 281 16.81 -10.55 -16.55
C LEU A 281 16.18 -9.81 -15.36
N LEU A 282 16.68 -8.62 -15.03
CA LEU A 282 16.20 -7.83 -13.89
C LEU A 282 14.78 -7.31 -14.12
N ASP A 283 14.44 -6.87 -15.34
CA ASP A 283 13.08 -6.46 -15.68
C ASP A 283 12.09 -7.65 -15.55
N HIS A 284 12.40 -8.81 -16.12
CA HIS A 284 11.53 -9.99 -16.07
C HIS A 284 11.39 -10.54 -14.63
N PHE A 285 12.50 -10.66 -13.92
CA PHE A 285 12.51 -11.19 -12.56
C PHE A 285 11.71 -10.35 -11.57
N TYR A 286 11.78 -9.02 -11.69
CA TYR A 286 11.10 -8.11 -10.78
C TYR A 286 9.71 -7.66 -11.25
N ALA A 287 9.32 -7.87 -12.51
CA ALA A 287 8.05 -7.39 -13.07
C ALA A 287 6.83 -7.84 -12.25
N GLN A 288 6.73 -9.11 -11.93
CA GLN A 288 5.60 -9.64 -11.13
C GLN A 288 5.62 -9.11 -9.69
N ARG A 289 6.80 -9.00 -9.09
CA ARG A 289 6.97 -8.47 -7.72
C ARG A 289 6.65 -6.99 -7.66
N GLU A 290 7.08 -6.20 -8.63
CA GLU A 290 6.72 -4.77 -8.73
C GLU A 290 5.23 -4.55 -8.87
N GLN A 291 4.55 -5.38 -9.66
CA GLN A 291 3.11 -5.30 -9.81
C GLN A 291 2.41 -5.63 -8.49
N ALA A 292 2.81 -6.69 -7.80
CA ALA A 292 2.28 -7.04 -6.50
C ALA A 292 2.52 -5.94 -5.44
N ASP A 293 3.73 -5.38 -5.40
CA ASP A 293 4.07 -4.29 -4.46
C ASP A 293 3.28 -3.00 -4.78
N ARG A 294 3.08 -2.65 -6.05
CA ARG A 294 2.23 -1.52 -6.46
C ARG A 294 0.78 -1.69 -6.02
N VAL A 295 0.22 -2.86 -6.25
CA VAL A 295 -1.14 -3.22 -5.83
C VAL A 295 -1.25 -3.07 -4.32
N ARG A 296 -0.30 -3.64 -3.58
CA ARG A 296 -0.26 -3.56 -2.11
C ARG A 296 -0.13 -2.12 -1.59
N GLN A 297 0.73 -1.31 -2.20
CA GLN A 297 0.94 0.09 -1.77
C GLN A 297 -0.29 0.95 -2.05
N LYS A 298 -0.90 0.82 -3.25
CA LYS A 298 -2.16 1.50 -3.57
C LYS A 298 -3.26 1.13 -2.59
N GLY A 299 -3.37 -0.15 -2.23
CA GLY A 299 -4.31 -0.65 -1.23
C GLY A 299 -4.07 -0.02 0.14
N GLN A 300 -2.82 0.03 0.61
CA GLN A 300 -2.48 0.61 1.91
C GLN A 300 -2.77 2.12 1.98
N ASP A 301 -2.48 2.88 0.92
CA ASP A 301 -2.76 4.32 0.87
C ASP A 301 -4.27 4.61 0.90
N LEU A 302 -5.07 3.84 0.17
CA LEU A 302 -6.53 3.94 0.19
C LEU A 302 -7.10 3.52 1.55
N LEU A 303 -6.61 2.43 2.12
CA LEU A 303 -7.01 1.94 3.43
C LEU A 303 -6.77 2.99 4.51
N LYS A 304 -5.57 3.59 4.54
CA LYS A 304 -5.24 4.68 5.47
C LYS A 304 -6.17 5.89 5.30
N THR A 305 -6.47 6.26 4.06
CA THR A 305 -7.37 7.39 3.76
C THR A 305 -8.79 7.11 4.25
N ALA A 306 -9.32 5.93 3.97
CA ALA A 306 -10.66 5.51 4.38
C ALA A 306 -10.78 5.38 5.90
N ILE A 307 -9.77 4.80 6.58
CA ILE A 307 -9.69 4.72 8.05
C ILE A 307 -9.70 6.12 8.67
N ASN A 308 -8.88 7.04 8.17
CA ASN A 308 -8.83 8.40 8.69
C ASN A 308 -10.18 9.14 8.52
N ALA A 309 -10.86 8.93 7.40
CA ALA A 309 -12.20 9.51 7.16
C ALA A 309 -13.23 8.92 8.13
N ARG A 310 -13.29 7.60 8.29
CA ARG A 310 -14.14 6.89 9.26
C ARG A 310 -13.92 7.37 10.68
N ASP A 311 -12.67 7.46 11.14
CA ASP A 311 -12.34 7.81 12.52
C ASP A 311 -12.65 9.29 12.83
N ARG A 312 -12.50 10.17 11.84
CA ARG A 312 -12.94 11.56 11.93
C ARG A 312 -14.45 11.65 12.08
N LEU A 313 -15.19 10.87 11.30
CA LEU A 313 -16.65 10.84 11.36
C LEU A 313 -17.16 10.24 12.68
N ARG A 314 -16.55 9.15 13.18
CA ARG A 314 -16.87 8.56 14.49
C ARG A 314 -16.69 9.56 15.62
N ARG A 315 -15.57 10.34 15.61
CA ARG A 315 -15.35 11.40 16.61
C ARG A 315 -16.42 12.49 16.53
N LYS A 316 -16.77 12.92 15.30
CA LYS A 316 -17.83 13.90 15.08
C LYS A 316 -19.18 13.42 15.62
N LEU A 317 -19.56 12.18 15.33
CA LEU A 317 -20.80 11.56 15.84
C LEU A 317 -20.80 11.45 17.37
N SER A 318 -19.68 11.12 18.00
CA SER A 318 -19.56 11.07 19.46
C SER A 318 -19.77 12.45 20.08
N MET A 319 -19.19 13.51 19.50
CA MET A 319 -19.40 14.88 19.98
C MET A 319 -20.86 15.31 19.79
N GLN A 320 -21.47 15.01 18.66
CA GLN A 320 -22.88 15.31 18.40
C GLN A 320 -23.81 14.57 19.35
N ALA A 321 -23.49 13.32 19.72
CA ALA A 321 -24.24 12.55 20.69
C ALA A 321 -24.17 13.18 22.09
N GLN A 322 -22.98 13.64 22.51
CA GLN A 322 -22.82 14.35 23.79
C GLN A 322 -23.60 15.67 23.82
N GLU A 323 -23.61 16.41 22.71
CA GLU A 323 -24.41 17.65 22.62
C GLU A 323 -25.90 17.35 22.59
N TYR A 324 -26.32 16.28 21.92
CA TYR A 324 -27.72 15.84 21.90
C TYR A 324 -28.22 15.49 23.30
N GLU A 325 -27.44 14.76 24.12
CA GLU A 325 -27.79 14.46 25.52
C GLU A 325 -28.01 15.73 26.34
N LYS A 326 -27.22 16.79 26.15
CA LYS A 326 -27.40 18.08 26.82
C LYS A 326 -28.74 18.78 26.48
N THR A 327 -29.38 18.40 25.39
CA THR A 327 -30.69 18.96 24.98
C THR A 327 -31.87 18.27 25.67
N ARG A 328 -31.65 17.11 26.31
CA ARG A 328 -32.71 16.35 26.99
C ARG A 328 -33.38 17.13 28.15
N ASP A 329 -32.58 17.95 28.84
CA ASP A 329 -33.08 18.74 29.97
C ASP A 329 -33.79 20.03 29.55
N ARG A 330 -34.18 20.17 28.28
CA ARG A 330 -34.83 21.37 27.78
C ARG A 330 -36.14 21.69 28.46
N ASP A 331 -36.95 20.67 28.82
CA ASP A 331 -38.22 20.86 29.50
C ASP A 331 -38.04 21.50 30.88
N ALA A 332 -36.94 21.22 31.54
CA ALA A 332 -36.55 21.91 32.78
C ALA A 332 -36.35 23.43 32.56
N LEU A 333 -35.87 23.85 31.38
CA LEU A 333 -35.73 25.28 31.02
C LEU A 333 -37.10 25.90 30.75
N ARG A 334 -38.02 25.19 30.06
CA ARG A 334 -39.38 25.62 29.83
C ARG A 334 -40.12 25.83 31.13
N ILE A 335 -40.13 24.81 31.99
CA ILE A 335 -40.77 24.85 33.32
C ILE A 335 -40.20 26.00 34.15
N SER A 336 -38.87 26.21 34.14
CA SER A 336 -38.28 27.33 34.87
C SER A 336 -38.76 28.68 34.33
N GLY A 337 -38.89 28.86 33.01
CA GLY A 337 -39.43 30.06 32.39
C GLY A 337 -40.89 30.31 32.75
N GLU A 338 -41.73 29.26 32.72
CA GLU A 338 -43.13 29.30 33.09
C GLU A 338 -43.34 29.64 34.56
N LEU A 339 -42.56 29.00 35.47
CA LEU A 339 -42.56 29.27 36.92
C LEU A 339 -42.12 30.74 37.21
N ILE A 340 -41.11 31.26 36.52
CA ILE A 340 -40.75 32.68 36.64
C ILE A 340 -41.93 33.57 36.20
N THR A 341 -42.56 33.26 35.06
CA THR A 341 -43.67 34.04 34.53
C THR A 341 -44.87 34.04 35.47
N ALA A 342 -45.20 32.89 36.05
CA ALA A 342 -46.31 32.75 37.02
C ALA A 342 -46.06 33.52 38.32
N ASN A 343 -44.82 33.77 38.68
CA ASN A 343 -44.44 34.42 39.94
C ASN A 343 -43.94 35.87 39.77
N LEU A 344 -44.11 36.50 38.60
CA LEU A 344 -43.65 37.87 38.31
C LEU A 344 -44.16 38.88 39.35
N TYR A 345 -45.36 38.69 39.88
CA TYR A 345 -46.02 39.59 40.84
C TYR A 345 -45.28 39.76 42.15
N ARG A 346 -44.41 38.80 42.50
CA ARG A 346 -43.64 38.81 43.77
C ARG A 346 -42.10 38.89 43.56
N MET A 347 -41.69 39.14 42.34
CA MET A 347 -40.27 39.23 41.98
C MET A 347 -39.83 40.65 41.75
N GLU A 348 -38.62 40.96 42.19
CA GLU A 348 -37.98 42.25 42.00
C GLU A 348 -36.64 42.12 41.22
N ARG A 349 -36.22 43.21 40.61
CA ARG A 349 -34.90 43.27 39.93
C ARG A 349 -33.81 43.17 41.00
N GLY A 350 -32.78 42.34 40.74
CA GLY A 350 -31.67 42.09 41.64
C GLY A 350 -31.79 40.77 42.42
N MET A 351 -32.91 40.08 42.38
CA MET A 351 -33.03 38.72 42.96
C MET A 351 -32.08 37.75 42.28
N ALA A 352 -31.33 36.96 43.09
CA ALA A 352 -30.41 35.95 42.61
C ALA A 352 -31.06 34.58 42.35
N ARG A 353 -32.20 34.27 42.99
CA ARG A 353 -32.93 33.03 42.88
C ARG A 353 -34.41 33.24 43.10
N LEU A 354 -35.24 32.39 42.49
CA LEU A 354 -36.66 32.24 42.77
C LEU A 354 -36.93 30.85 43.35
N GLU A 355 -37.61 30.77 44.48
CA GLU A 355 -38.16 29.53 45.01
C GLU A 355 -39.66 29.50 44.67
N ALA A 356 -40.06 28.52 43.83
CA ALA A 356 -41.42 28.35 43.37
C ALA A 356 -41.88 26.90 43.45
N GLU A 357 -43.17 26.68 43.69
CA GLU A 357 -43.76 25.36 43.63
C GLU A 357 -43.84 24.88 42.20
N ASN A 358 -43.33 23.67 41.93
CA ASN A 358 -43.34 23.07 40.60
C ASN A 358 -44.64 22.27 40.41
N TYR A 359 -45.65 22.91 39.91
CA TYR A 359 -46.98 22.30 39.66
C TYR A 359 -46.97 21.35 38.42
N TYR A 360 -45.82 21.15 37.77
CA TYR A 360 -45.64 20.15 36.72
C TYR A 360 -45.18 18.77 37.25
N GLU A 361 -44.87 18.68 38.55
CA GLU A 361 -44.47 17.43 39.22
C GLU A 361 -45.49 17.07 40.33
N GLU A 362 -45.74 15.75 40.51
CA GLU A 362 -46.62 15.25 41.56
C GLU A 362 -46.11 15.68 42.95
N GLY A 363 -47.00 16.21 43.78
CA GLY A 363 -46.63 16.75 45.09
C GLY A 363 -46.10 18.17 45.09
N CYS A 364 -46.07 18.86 43.92
CA CYS A 364 -45.67 20.27 43.78
C CYS A 364 -44.37 20.63 44.52
N PRO A 365 -43.28 19.91 44.34
CA PRO A 365 -42.04 20.15 45.09
C PRO A 365 -41.50 21.56 44.81
N ARG A 366 -40.85 22.17 45.83
CA ARG A 366 -40.23 23.47 45.64
C ARG A 366 -39.01 23.35 44.78
N ARG A 367 -38.95 24.19 43.74
CA ARG A 367 -37.83 24.31 42.81
C ARG A 367 -37.12 25.64 42.96
N VAL A 368 -35.80 25.60 43.13
CA VAL A 368 -34.95 26.81 43.15
C VAL A 368 -34.48 27.10 41.75
N ILE A 369 -34.83 28.26 41.23
CA ILE A 369 -34.49 28.71 39.89
C ILE A 369 -33.47 29.84 39.99
N PRO A 370 -32.23 29.66 39.48
CA PRO A 370 -31.21 30.72 39.48
C PRO A 370 -31.60 31.84 38.52
N LEU A 371 -31.43 33.09 38.98
CA LEU A 371 -31.75 34.30 38.20
C LEU A 371 -30.48 35.14 37.96
N ASP A 372 -30.45 35.87 36.87
CA ASP A 372 -29.43 36.87 36.60
C ASP A 372 -29.83 38.19 37.23
N VAL A 373 -29.10 38.61 38.24
CA VAL A 373 -29.37 39.82 39.06
C VAL A 373 -29.38 41.11 38.26
N ARG A 374 -28.77 41.13 37.05
CA ARG A 374 -28.71 42.27 36.17
C ARG A 374 -29.99 42.46 35.35
N LEU A 375 -30.74 41.38 35.19
CA LEU A 375 -31.97 41.35 34.37
C LEU A 375 -33.21 41.56 35.24
N SER A 376 -34.27 42.12 34.63
CA SER A 376 -35.59 42.16 35.20
C SER A 376 -36.19 40.76 35.31
N PRO A 377 -37.25 40.53 36.10
CA PRO A 377 -37.95 39.24 36.13
C PRO A 377 -38.42 38.76 34.76
N GLN A 378 -38.98 39.66 33.95
CA GLN A 378 -39.45 39.37 32.58
C GLN A 378 -38.29 38.99 31.66
N GLU A 379 -37.15 39.67 31.76
CA GLU A 379 -35.95 39.35 30.97
C GLU A 379 -35.35 38.02 31.40
N ASN A 380 -35.38 37.64 32.67
CA ASN A 380 -34.99 36.34 33.16
C ASN A 380 -35.88 35.23 32.57
N ALA A 381 -37.24 35.39 32.60
CA ALA A 381 -38.15 34.45 31.96
C ALA A 381 -37.83 34.32 30.44
N ALA A 382 -37.65 35.43 29.74
CA ALA A 382 -37.30 35.44 28.33
C ALA A 382 -35.97 34.74 28.04
N LYS A 383 -34.97 34.87 28.95
CA LYS A 383 -33.66 34.18 28.86
C LYS A 383 -33.83 32.67 28.94
N TYR A 384 -34.71 32.18 29.86
CA TYR A 384 -35.02 30.73 29.97
C TYR A 384 -35.74 30.22 28.73
N PHE A 385 -36.75 30.92 28.21
CA PHE A 385 -37.41 30.55 26.97
C PHE A 385 -36.51 30.60 25.76
N LYS A 386 -35.61 31.57 25.66
CA LYS A 386 -34.59 31.61 24.60
C LYS A 386 -33.66 30.40 24.64
N ARG A 387 -33.25 29.99 25.83
CA ARG A 387 -32.42 28.75 26.02
C ARG A 387 -33.21 27.51 25.64
N TYR A 388 -34.48 27.39 26.07
CA TYR A 388 -35.39 26.31 25.68
C TYR A 388 -35.51 26.19 24.15
N ASN A 389 -35.85 27.30 23.47
CA ASN A 389 -36.01 27.30 22.03
C ASN A 389 -34.71 26.95 21.30
N LYS A 390 -33.56 27.42 21.78
CA LYS A 390 -32.27 27.05 21.25
C LYS A 390 -32.01 25.54 21.42
N ALA A 391 -32.28 24.96 22.57
CA ALA A 391 -32.12 23.53 22.84
C ALA A 391 -33.07 22.67 21.98
N LYS A 392 -34.33 23.08 21.82
CA LYS A 392 -35.33 22.41 20.97
C LYS A 392 -34.91 22.39 19.50
N THR A 393 -34.37 23.52 18.99
CA THR A 393 -33.86 23.57 17.61
C THR A 393 -32.58 22.73 17.44
N ALA A 394 -31.68 22.80 18.42
CA ALA A 394 -30.45 22.01 18.41
C ALA A 394 -30.72 20.50 18.43
N GLU A 395 -31.67 20.04 19.23
CA GLU A 395 -32.07 18.62 19.27
C GLU A 395 -32.53 18.11 17.90
N LYS A 396 -33.44 18.85 17.23
CA LYS A 396 -33.93 18.48 15.91
C LYS A 396 -32.80 18.41 14.88
N MET A 397 -31.91 19.43 14.88
CA MET A 397 -30.78 19.49 13.96
C MET A 397 -29.76 18.40 14.24
N LEU A 398 -29.43 18.14 15.51
CA LEU A 398 -28.49 17.10 15.89
C LEU A 398 -29.02 15.70 15.55
N ALA A 399 -30.31 15.43 15.79
CA ALA A 399 -30.92 14.16 15.41
C ALA A 399 -30.79 13.89 13.89
N GLN A 400 -31.04 14.91 13.08
CA GLN A 400 -30.91 14.82 11.61
C GLN A 400 -29.45 14.64 11.19
N LEU A 401 -28.51 15.41 11.75
CA LEU A 401 -27.08 15.29 11.46
C LEU A 401 -26.50 13.94 11.89
N MET A 402 -26.94 13.41 13.02
CA MET A 402 -26.52 12.10 13.49
C MET A 402 -27.07 10.97 12.60
N ALA A 403 -28.31 11.08 12.10
CA ALA A 403 -28.86 10.11 11.16
C ALA A 403 -28.04 10.08 9.85
N GLN A 404 -27.78 11.24 9.26
CA GLN A 404 -26.92 11.37 8.06
C GLN A 404 -25.49 10.86 8.31
N GLY A 405 -24.93 11.18 9.49
CA GLY A 405 -23.58 10.73 9.83
C GLY A 405 -23.49 9.21 10.03
N ARG A 406 -24.54 8.56 10.53
CA ARG A 406 -24.58 7.08 10.64
C ARG A 406 -24.64 6.40 9.28
N GLU A 407 -25.42 6.94 8.35
CA GLU A 407 -25.46 6.45 6.96
C GLU A 407 -24.10 6.62 6.27
N GLU A 408 -23.44 7.76 6.50
CA GLU A 408 -22.11 8.02 5.98
C GLU A 408 -21.06 7.08 6.58
N LEU A 409 -21.18 6.76 7.88
CA LEU A 409 -20.29 5.81 8.55
C LEU A 409 -20.46 4.40 7.97
N ALA A 410 -21.69 3.93 7.79
CA ALA A 410 -21.96 2.64 7.18
C ALA A 410 -21.38 2.55 5.74
N TYR A 411 -21.49 3.62 4.96
CA TYR A 411 -20.86 3.69 3.65
C TYR A 411 -19.34 3.58 3.71
N LEU A 412 -18.66 4.32 4.60
CA LEU A 412 -17.21 4.23 4.75
C LEU A 412 -16.75 2.84 5.23
N GLU A 413 -17.54 2.18 6.05
CA GLU A 413 -17.28 0.81 6.49
C GLU A 413 -17.43 -0.20 5.34
N SER A 414 -18.40 -0.01 4.44
CA SER A 414 -18.49 -0.83 3.22
C SER A 414 -17.30 -0.62 2.29
N VAL A 415 -16.83 0.62 2.10
CA VAL A 415 -15.63 0.90 1.29
C VAL A 415 -14.38 0.27 1.90
N LEU A 416 -14.23 0.27 3.22
CA LEU A 416 -13.13 -0.44 3.90
C LEU A 416 -13.14 -1.94 3.61
N GLN A 417 -14.33 -2.56 3.61
CA GLN A 417 -14.49 -3.96 3.24
C GLN A 417 -14.09 -4.22 1.77
N GLU A 418 -14.47 -3.34 0.85
CA GLU A 418 -14.07 -3.45 -0.55
C GLU A 418 -12.55 -3.35 -0.75
N ILE A 419 -11.89 -2.42 -0.05
CA ILE A 419 -10.43 -2.30 -0.09
C ILE A 419 -9.75 -3.59 0.38
N GLN A 420 -10.29 -4.26 1.39
CA GLN A 420 -9.77 -5.54 1.89
C GLN A 420 -9.98 -6.69 0.91
N GLN A 421 -11.02 -6.64 0.10
CA GLN A 421 -11.35 -7.67 -0.90
C GLN A 421 -10.78 -7.38 -2.29
N ALA A 422 -10.19 -6.20 -2.51
CA ALA A 422 -9.60 -5.80 -3.78
C ALA A 422 -8.32 -6.60 -4.06
N GLU A 423 -8.25 -7.20 -5.26
CA GLU A 423 -7.16 -8.09 -5.69
C GLU A 423 -6.34 -7.49 -6.83
N SER A 424 -6.93 -6.55 -7.57
CA SER A 424 -6.30 -5.96 -8.75
C SER A 424 -6.07 -4.46 -8.61
N GLU A 425 -5.11 -3.95 -9.35
CA GLU A 425 -4.87 -2.51 -9.46
C GLU A 425 -6.11 -1.74 -9.95
N GLN A 426 -6.91 -2.39 -10.80
CA GLN A 426 -8.14 -1.82 -11.33
C GLN A 426 -9.20 -1.66 -10.24
N ASP A 427 -9.34 -2.62 -9.33
CA ASP A 427 -10.27 -2.55 -8.19
C ASP A 427 -9.93 -1.32 -7.32
N PHE A 428 -8.63 -1.11 -7.02
CA PHE A 428 -8.19 0.06 -6.25
C PHE A 428 -8.41 1.39 -6.99
N ASN A 429 -8.27 1.41 -8.32
CA ASN A 429 -8.55 2.60 -9.12
C ASN A 429 -10.05 2.95 -9.11
N ASP A 430 -10.94 1.95 -9.18
CA ASP A 430 -12.39 2.15 -9.11
C ASP A 430 -12.82 2.66 -7.73
N ILE A 431 -12.30 2.06 -6.65
CA ILE A 431 -12.53 2.53 -5.26
C ILE A 431 -11.99 3.95 -5.06
N ARG A 432 -10.81 4.25 -5.60
CA ARG A 432 -10.23 5.60 -5.53
C ARG A 432 -11.10 6.64 -6.24
N ALA A 433 -11.63 6.30 -7.42
CA ALA A 433 -12.55 7.15 -8.16
C ALA A 433 -13.83 7.41 -7.34
N GLU A 434 -14.38 6.38 -6.69
CA GLU A 434 -15.55 6.48 -5.81
C GLU A 434 -15.28 7.42 -4.62
N LEU A 435 -14.16 7.24 -3.90
CA LEU A 435 -13.76 8.10 -2.79
C LEU A 435 -13.48 9.55 -3.22
N THR A 436 -13.00 9.76 -4.45
CA THR A 436 -12.76 11.09 -5.01
C THR A 436 -14.07 11.79 -5.31
N GLU A 437 -15.04 11.13 -5.92
CA GLU A 437 -16.38 11.67 -6.16
C GLU A 437 -17.15 11.94 -4.86
N GLY A 438 -16.97 11.07 -3.86
CA GLY A 438 -17.51 11.27 -2.51
C GLY A 438 -16.84 12.40 -1.72
N GLY A 439 -15.78 13.05 -2.25
CA GLY A 439 -15.06 14.15 -1.62
C GLY A 439 -14.08 13.74 -0.50
N TYR A 440 -13.80 12.46 -0.32
CA TYR A 440 -12.84 11.95 0.68
C TYR A 440 -11.39 12.08 0.21
N ILE A 441 -11.17 12.08 -1.10
CA ILE A 441 -9.86 12.30 -1.73
C ILE A 441 -9.93 13.56 -2.57
N ARG A 442 -8.97 14.48 -2.40
CA ARG A 442 -8.88 15.69 -3.23
C ARG A 442 -8.49 15.30 -4.66
N SER A 443 -9.26 15.74 -5.63
CA SER A 443 -8.90 15.65 -7.04
C SER A 443 -7.76 16.64 -7.32
N HIS A 444 -6.55 16.15 -7.53
CA HIS A 444 -5.41 16.95 -7.96
C HIS A 444 -5.23 16.77 -9.46
N GLY A 445 -5.71 17.72 -10.25
CA GLY A 445 -5.40 17.83 -11.67
C GLY A 445 -6.47 17.33 -12.65
N ARG A 446 -6.31 17.74 -13.91
CA ARG A 446 -7.17 17.44 -15.06
C ARG A 446 -7.50 15.95 -15.13
N LYS A 447 -8.78 15.65 -15.33
CA LYS A 447 -9.22 14.32 -15.81
C LYS A 447 -8.35 13.95 -17.00
N GLN A 448 -7.47 12.97 -16.85
CA GLN A 448 -6.86 12.33 -18.02
C GLN A 448 -7.97 11.55 -18.72
N PRO A 449 -8.27 11.83 -20.00
CA PRO A 449 -9.11 11.00 -20.80
C PRO A 449 -8.28 9.80 -21.29
N GLY A 450 -7.92 8.92 -20.38
CA GLY A 450 -7.42 7.60 -20.69
C GLY A 450 -8.59 6.64 -20.60
N PHE A 451 -8.78 5.82 -21.61
CA PHE A 451 -9.69 4.68 -21.64
C PHE A 451 -9.27 3.71 -20.51
N GLN A 452 -9.65 4.02 -19.27
CA GLN A 452 -9.51 3.07 -18.19
C GLN A 452 -10.58 1.99 -18.40
N ARG A 453 -10.17 0.78 -18.73
CA ARG A 453 -11.06 -0.37 -18.67
C ARG A 453 -11.63 -0.41 -17.26
N LYS A 454 -12.96 -0.37 -17.16
CA LYS A 454 -13.66 -0.54 -15.87
C LYS A 454 -13.49 -1.99 -15.44
N SER A 455 -13.35 -2.23 -14.14
CA SER A 455 -13.33 -3.60 -13.64
C SER A 455 -14.65 -4.29 -13.96
N GLU A 456 -14.58 -5.57 -14.33
CA GLU A 456 -15.75 -6.41 -14.54
C GLU A 456 -16.10 -7.14 -13.22
N PRO A 457 -17.37 -7.49 -12.98
CA PRO A 457 -17.75 -8.31 -11.83
C PRO A 457 -16.97 -9.63 -11.85
N ARG A 458 -16.83 -10.27 -10.71
CA ARG A 458 -16.30 -11.63 -10.66
C ARG A 458 -17.34 -12.58 -11.24
N HIS A 459 -16.92 -13.47 -12.12
CA HIS A 459 -17.78 -14.47 -12.76
C HIS A 459 -17.55 -15.84 -12.13
N PHE A 460 -18.62 -16.49 -11.75
CA PHE A 460 -18.64 -17.86 -11.25
C PHE A 460 -19.69 -18.66 -11.99
N ARG A 461 -19.58 -19.96 -11.95
CA ARG A 461 -20.58 -20.86 -12.54
C ARG A 461 -20.93 -21.94 -11.53
N THR A 462 -22.22 -22.08 -11.19
CA THR A 462 -22.68 -23.13 -10.27
C THR A 462 -22.48 -24.50 -10.89
N ASP A 463 -22.56 -25.56 -10.06
CA ASP A 463 -22.45 -26.94 -10.53
C ASP A 463 -23.58 -27.30 -11.53
N ALA A 464 -24.73 -26.64 -11.43
CA ALA A 464 -25.82 -26.73 -12.39
C ALA A 464 -25.61 -25.86 -13.65
N GLY A 465 -24.48 -25.14 -13.76
CA GLY A 465 -24.13 -24.36 -14.95
C GLY A 465 -24.66 -22.92 -14.96
N LEU A 466 -25.36 -22.45 -13.92
CA LEU A 466 -25.88 -21.08 -13.85
C LEU A 466 -24.75 -20.09 -13.59
N LEU A 467 -24.81 -18.92 -14.24
CA LEU A 467 -23.85 -17.84 -14.05
C LEU A 467 -24.15 -17.09 -12.75
N VAL A 468 -23.08 -16.85 -11.96
CA VAL A 468 -23.14 -16.02 -10.77
C VAL A 468 -22.18 -14.83 -10.94
N LEU A 469 -22.69 -13.63 -10.73
CA LEU A 469 -21.93 -12.39 -10.82
C LEU A 469 -21.76 -11.79 -9.43
N VAL A 470 -20.52 -11.45 -9.06
CA VAL A 470 -20.19 -10.85 -7.75
C VAL A 470 -19.54 -9.49 -7.96
N GLY A 471 -20.13 -8.46 -7.37
CA GLY A 471 -19.62 -7.10 -7.46
C GLY A 471 -18.32 -6.90 -6.67
N ARG A 472 -17.44 -6.01 -7.17
CA ARG A 472 -16.13 -5.71 -6.59
C ARG A 472 -16.07 -4.36 -5.86
N SER A 473 -17.08 -3.50 -6.08
CA SER A 473 -17.20 -2.17 -5.47
C SER A 473 -18.66 -1.75 -5.36
N ASN A 474 -18.98 -0.78 -4.46
CA ASN A 474 -20.33 -0.27 -4.29
C ASN A 474 -20.92 0.25 -5.61
N ARG A 475 -20.11 0.91 -6.43
CA ARG A 475 -20.54 1.38 -7.77
C ARG A 475 -20.84 0.21 -8.70
N GLN A 476 -20.05 -0.84 -8.62
CA GLN A 476 -20.29 -2.03 -9.42
C GLN A 476 -21.50 -2.80 -8.90
N ASN A 477 -21.70 -2.88 -7.57
CA ASN A 477 -22.90 -3.43 -6.95
C ASN A 477 -24.17 -2.72 -7.45
N ASP A 478 -24.16 -1.39 -7.51
CA ASP A 478 -25.24 -0.58 -8.08
C ASP A 478 -25.52 -0.92 -9.55
N LYS A 479 -24.44 -0.96 -10.36
CA LYS A 479 -24.58 -1.27 -11.79
C LYS A 479 -25.06 -2.69 -12.00
N LEU A 480 -24.54 -3.63 -11.24
CA LEU A 480 -24.88 -5.04 -11.31
C LEU A 480 -26.38 -5.26 -11.01
N THR A 481 -26.85 -4.71 -9.89
CA THR A 481 -28.26 -4.88 -9.45
C THR A 481 -29.23 -4.04 -10.26
N GLY A 482 -28.85 -2.81 -10.64
CA GLY A 482 -29.80 -1.87 -11.26
C GLY A 482 -29.80 -1.85 -12.78
N LYS A 483 -28.77 -2.36 -13.46
CA LYS A 483 -28.61 -2.26 -14.93
C LYS A 483 -28.20 -3.57 -15.62
N THR A 484 -27.49 -4.47 -14.94
CA THR A 484 -26.95 -5.69 -15.55
C THR A 484 -27.84 -6.89 -15.30
N ALA A 485 -28.33 -7.06 -14.08
CA ALA A 485 -29.21 -8.16 -13.71
C ALA A 485 -30.61 -8.01 -14.35
N ASP A 486 -31.18 -9.12 -14.81
CA ASP A 486 -32.58 -9.17 -15.21
C ASP A 486 -33.50 -9.12 -13.98
N ARG A 487 -34.73 -8.69 -14.17
CA ARG A 487 -35.74 -8.61 -13.10
C ARG A 487 -36.10 -9.98 -12.51
N THR A 488 -35.89 -11.04 -13.25
CA THR A 488 -36.13 -12.43 -12.87
C THR A 488 -34.94 -13.11 -12.23
N ASP A 489 -33.73 -12.52 -12.31
CA ASP A 489 -32.54 -13.03 -11.64
C ASP A 489 -32.68 -12.90 -10.11
N TRP A 490 -31.85 -13.63 -9.40
CA TRP A 490 -31.86 -13.63 -7.94
C TRP A 490 -30.69 -12.85 -7.38
N TRP A 491 -31.00 -11.93 -6.46
CA TRP A 491 -30.04 -11.11 -5.73
C TRP A 491 -29.80 -11.70 -4.33
N PHE A 492 -28.53 -11.72 -3.90
CA PHE A 492 -28.09 -12.20 -2.59
C PHE A 492 -27.23 -11.14 -1.92
N HIS A 493 -27.37 -11.02 -0.60
CA HIS A 493 -26.53 -10.18 0.24
C HIS A 493 -26.55 -10.66 1.69
N THR A 494 -25.43 -10.48 2.40
CA THR A 494 -25.32 -10.82 3.84
C THR A 494 -26.16 -9.89 4.70
N GLN A 495 -26.90 -10.48 5.66
CA GLN A 495 -27.79 -9.74 6.53
C GLN A 495 -27.00 -8.91 7.57
N LYS A 496 -27.28 -7.60 7.69
CA LYS A 496 -26.73 -6.68 8.69
C LYS A 496 -25.21 -6.51 8.71
N ILE A 497 -24.47 -7.06 7.77
CA ILE A 497 -23.02 -6.87 7.60
C ILE A 497 -22.70 -6.45 6.17
N HIS A 498 -21.55 -5.79 5.98
CA HIS A 498 -21.13 -5.33 4.67
C HIS A 498 -20.65 -6.50 3.79
N GLY A 499 -21.00 -6.45 2.50
CA GLY A 499 -20.66 -7.47 1.54
C GLY A 499 -20.92 -7.05 0.10
N SER A 500 -20.55 -7.91 -0.85
CA SER A 500 -20.82 -7.72 -2.26
C SER A 500 -22.26 -8.09 -2.61
N HIS A 501 -22.83 -7.41 -3.61
CA HIS A 501 -24.04 -7.92 -4.26
C HIS A 501 -23.68 -9.11 -5.13
N VAL A 502 -24.43 -10.18 -4.98
CA VAL A 502 -24.28 -11.40 -5.78
C VAL A 502 -25.57 -11.61 -6.58
N ILE A 503 -25.42 -11.81 -7.88
CA ILE A 503 -26.54 -12.07 -8.79
C ILE A 503 -26.40 -13.46 -9.36
N LEU A 504 -27.40 -14.30 -9.15
CA LEU A 504 -27.56 -15.58 -9.82
C LEU A 504 -28.44 -15.37 -11.06
N CYS A 505 -27.84 -15.52 -12.23
CA CYS A 505 -28.50 -15.33 -13.50
C CYS A 505 -29.31 -16.61 -13.87
N THR A 506 -30.64 -16.52 -13.87
CA THR A 506 -31.52 -17.67 -14.00
C THR A 506 -32.28 -17.70 -15.33
N ASN A 507 -32.22 -16.62 -16.12
CA ASN A 507 -32.97 -16.48 -17.37
C ASN A 507 -34.49 -16.78 -17.22
N GLY A 508 -35.05 -16.45 -16.04
CA GLY A 508 -36.47 -16.63 -15.76
C GLY A 508 -36.88 -18.01 -15.27
N VAL A 509 -35.93 -18.95 -15.12
CA VAL A 509 -36.17 -20.28 -14.56
C VAL A 509 -35.94 -20.24 -13.05
N GLU A 510 -36.73 -20.96 -12.26
CA GLU A 510 -36.52 -21.05 -10.82
C GLU A 510 -35.23 -21.85 -10.54
N PRO A 511 -34.27 -21.30 -9.78
CA PRO A 511 -32.99 -21.96 -9.54
C PRO A 511 -33.16 -23.13 -8.56
N ASP A 512 -32.32 -24.15 -8.72
CA ASP A 512 -32.24 -25.27 -7.81
C ASP A 512 -31.63 -24.86 -6.45
N GLU A 513 -31.92 -25.63 -5.40
CA GLU A 513 -31.46 -25.37 -4.05
C GLU A 513 -29.91 -25.36 -3.93
N GLY A 514 -29.23 -26.18 -4.73
CA GLY A 514 -27.77 -26.23 -4.79
C GLY A 514 -27.18 -24.93 -5.33
N SER A 515 -27.72 -24.39 -6.41
CA SER A 515 -27.31 -23.11 -6.97
C SER A 515 -27.59 -21.93 -6.02
N ILE A 516 -28.74 -21.95 -5.32
CA ILE A 516 -29.06 -20.95 -4.29
C ILE A 516 -28.03 -21.00 -3.16
N LEU A 517 -27.71 -22.20 -2.66
CA LEU A 517 -26.71 -22.37 -1.59
C LEU A 517 -25.33 -21.90 -2.04
N GLN A 518 -24.87 -22.25 -3.24
CA GLN A 518 -23.57 -21.83 -3.77
C GLN A 518 -23.49 -20.31 -3.96
N ALA A 519 -24.54 -19.67 -4.46
CA ALA A 519 -24.61 -18.20 -4.56
C ALA A 519 -24.58 -17.54 -3.18
N ALA A 520 -25.28 -18.12 -2.19
CA ALA A 520 -25.25 -17.63 -0.80
C ALA A 520 -23.87 -17.81 -0.15
N GLN A 521 -23.17 -18.92 -0.40
CA GLN A 521 -21.80 -19.15 0.08
C GLN A 521 -20.82 -18.15 -0.53
N LEU A 522 -20.97 -17.81 -1.82
CA LEU A 522 -20.21 -16.73 -2.45
C LEU A 522 -20.52 -15.37 -1.81
N ALA A 523 -21.80 -15.05 -1.53
CA ALA A 523 -22.15 -13.82 -0.83
C ALA A 523 -21.53 -13.75 0.58
N ALA A 524 -21.54 -14.86 1.32
CA ALA A 524 -20.90 -14.95 2.63
C ALA A 524 -19.37 -14.79 2.53
N TYR A 525 -18.73 -15.41 1.54
CA TYR A 525 -17.28 -15.32 1.33
C TYR A 525 -16.82 -13.91 0.92
N TYR A 526 -17.60 -13.21 0.09
CA TYR A 526 -17.34 -11.82 -0.30
C TYR A 526 -18.02 -10.81 0.63
N SER A 527 -17.99 -11.07 1.93
CA SER A 527 -18.53 -10.20 2.96
C SER A 527 -17.58 -10.05 4.14
N GLN A 528 -17.96 -9.20 5.08
CA GLN A 528 -17.28 -9.03 6.37
C GLN A 528 -17.27 -10.32 7.21
N GLY A 529 -18.17 -11.26 6.93
CA GLY A 529 -18.27 -12.56 7.62
C GLY A 529 -17.33 -13.65 7.07
N ARG A 530 -16.40 -13.31 6.15
CA ARG A 530 -15.53 -14.26 5.44
C ARG A 530 -14.78 -15.25 6.34
N ASP A 531 -14.23 -14.75 7.45
CA ASP A 531 -13.41 -15.55 8.37
C ASP A 531 -14.21 -16.07 9.58
N GLY A 532 -15.54 -15.94 9.53
CA GLY A 532 -16.46 -16.35 10.57
C GLY A 532 -17.08 -17.73 10.35
N GLY A 533 -18.06 -18.07 11.18
CA GLY A 533 -18.89 -19.24 11.01
C GLY A 533 -20.00 -19.02 9.96
N LYS A 534 -21.15 -19.69 10.14
CA LYS A 534 -22.32 -19.53 9.25
C LYS A 534 -22.85 -18.09 9.30
N VAL A 535 -23.05 -17.48 8.13
CA VAL A 535 -23.54 -16.12 7.94
C VAL A 535 -24.96 -16.18 7.39
N ALA A 536 -25.84 -15.35 7.90
CA ALA A 536 -27.19 -15.18 7.34
C ALA A 536 -27.11 -14.38 6.04
N VAL A 537 -27.62 -14.94 4.97
CA VAL A 537 -27.67 -14.34 3.63
C VAL A 537 -29.14 -14.21 3.21
N ASP A 538 -29.55 -12.98 2.95
CA ASP A 538 -30.86 -12.68 2.41
C ASP A 538 -30.82 -12.80 0.88
N TYR A 539 -31.87 -13.36 0.29
CA TYR A 539 -31.96 -13.49 -1.16
C TYR A 539 -33.40 -13.26 -1.63
N THR A 540 -33.54 -12.64 -2.79
CA THR A 540 -34.81 -12.27 -3.39
C THR A 540 -34.65 -12.03 -4.89
N PRO A 541 -35.72 -12.19 -5.69
CA PRO A 541 -35.68 -11.73 -7.09
C PRO A 541 -35.36 -10.25 -7.21
N VAL A 542 -34.52 -9.88 -8.19
CA VAL A 542 -34.03 -8.50 -8.42
C VAL A 542 -35.18 -7.47 -8.51
N LYS A 543 -36.34 -7.85 -9.01
CA LYS A 543 -37.53 -6.97 -9.06
C LYS A 543 -37.95 -6.38 -7.71
N TYR A 544 -37.58 -7.00 -6.60
CA TYR A 544 -37.89 -6.54 -5.23
C TYR A 544 -36.76 -5.74 -4.60
N VAL A 545 -35.64 -5.53 -5.31
CA VAL A 545 -34.51 -4.72 -4.86
C VAL A 545 -34.59 -3.34 -5.51
N LYS A 546 -34.57 -2.29 -4.69
CA LYS A 546 -34.67 -0.90 -5.15
C LYS A 546 -33.59 -0.04 -4.51
N LYS A 547 -33.02 0.87 -5.28
CA LYS A 547 -32.14 1.92 -4.75
C LYS A 547 -32.99 3.15 -4.37
N PRO A 548 -33.00 3.60 -3.11
CA PRO A 548 -33.66 4.84 -2.71
C PRO A 548 -33.06 6.05 -3.44
N ALA A 549 -33.89 7.05 -3.71
CA ALA A 549 -33.41 8.32 -4.30
C ALA A 549 -32.39 8.98 -3.36
N GLY A 550 -31.24 9.37 -3.90
CA GLY A 550 -30.15 9.99 -3.12
C GLY A 550 -29.31 9.03 -2.27
N ALA A 551 -29.60 7.72 -2.28
CA ALA A 551 -28.80 6.75 -1.55
C ALA A 551 -27.37 6.64 -2.12
N ARG A 552 -26.39 6.43 -1.24
CA ARG A 552 -24.99 6.24 -1.61
C ARG A 552 -24.81 4.96 -2.45
N PRO A 553 -23.70 4.85 -3.22
CA PRO A 553 -23.42 3.64 -3.98
C PRO A 553 -23.46 2.39 -3.08
N GLY A 554 -23.96 1.27 -3.59
CA GLY A 554 -24.09 -0.01 -2.88
C GLY A 554 -25.27 -0.12 -1.91
N MET A 555 -25.96 0.97 -1.61
CA MET A 555 -27.11 0.96 -0.70
C MET A 555 -28.41 0.66 -1.42
N VAL A 556 -29.09 -0.40 -1.02
CA VAL A 556 -30.38 -0.84 -1.54
C VAL A 556 -31.37 -1.16 -0.41
N VAL A 557 -32.66 -1.08 -0.73
CA VAL A 557 -33.75 -1.62 0.10
C VAL A 557 -34.41 -2.76 -0.67
N TYR A 558 -34.78 -3.81 0.02
CA TYR A 558 -35.40 -4.98 -0.58
C TYR A 558 -36.57 -5.47 0.27
N THR A 559 -37.50 -6.15 -0.37
CA THR A 559 -38.71 -6.70 0.25
C THR A 559 -38.91 -8.14 -0.22
N THR A 560 -39.81 -8.88 0.39
CA THR A 560 -40.18 -10.24 -0.05
C THR A 560 -38.97 -11.16 -0.19
N TYR A 561 -38.09 -11.15 0.81
CA TYR A 561 -36.86 -11.93 0.82
C TYR A 561 -36.99 -13.22 1.64
N ARG A 562 -36.07 -14.15 1.37
CA ARG A 562 -35.82 -15.35 2.18
C ARG A 562 -34.40 -15.25 2.75
N THR A 563 -34.14 -15.95 3.85
CA THR A 563 -32.81 -15.98 4.49
C THR A 563 -32.29 -17.40 4.56
N ILE A 564 -31.03 -17.59 4.20
CA ILE A 564 -30.31 -18.87 4.31
C ILE A 564 -29.04 -18.68 5.13
N LEU A 565 -28.68 -19.68 5.94
CA LEU A 565 -27.42 -19.72 6.67
C LEU A 565 -26.35 -20.37 5.79
N ALA A 566 -25.42 -19.58 5.27
CA ALA A 566 -24.35 -20.03 4.40
C ALA A 566 -22.99 -19.93 5.09
N GLN A 567 -22.17 -20.96 4.92
CA GLN A 567 -20.78 -20.92 5.40
C GLN A 567 -19.89 -20.33 4.31
N PRO A 568 -19.04 -19.31 4.63
CA PRO A 568 -18.05 -18.82 3.69
C PRO A 568 -17.11 -19.94 3.26
N ASP A 569 -16.90 -20.09 1.95
CA ASP A 569 -16.08 -21.18 1.41
C ASP A 569 -15.17 -20.66 0.30
N GLY A 570 -13.87 -20.57 0.60
CA GLY A 570 -12.84 -20.11 -0.33
C GLY A 570 -12.47 -21.14 -1.40
N GLU A 571 -12.55 -22.43 -1.09
CA GLU A 571 -12.26 -23.50 -2.03
C GLU A 571 -13.39 -23.59 -3.07
N LEU A 572 -14.64 -23.47 -2.62
CA LEU A 572 -15.79 -23.34 -3.50
C LEU A 572 -15.64 -22.15 -4.45
N ALA A 573 -15.27 -20.97 -3.92
CA ALA A 573 -15.07 -19.78 -4.74
C ALA A 573 -14.00 -19.98 -5.81
N GLN A 574 -12.88 -20.66 -5.48
CA GLN A 574 -11.84 -20.98 -6.45
C GLN A 574 -12.32 -22.00 -7.50
N ARG A 575 -13.07 -23.01 -7.08
CA ARG A 575 -13.59 -24.08 -7.95
C ARG A 575 -14.62 -23.56 -8.95
N LEU A 576 -15.51 -22.69 -8.52
CA LEU A 576 -16.59 -22.14 -9.35
C LEU A 576 -16.15 -20.96 -10.22
N ALA A 577 -14.96 -20.38 -10.01
CA ALA A 577 -14.48 -19.23 -10.75
C ALA A 577 -14.34 -19.53 -12.26
N VAL A 578 -14.92 -18.68 -13.08
CA VAL A 578 -14.73 -18.72 -14.54
C VAL A 578 -13.41 -18.01 -14.84
N LYS A 579 -12.46 -18.75 -15.43
CA LYS A 579 -11.14 -18.25 -15.84
C LYS A 579 -11.22 -17.35 -17.07
#